data_66186df5e39f782226fbdba407c35048
#
_entry.id   66186df5e39f782226fbdba407c35048
#
_cell.length_a   1.000
_cell.length_b   1.000
_cell.length_c   1.000
_cell.angle_alpha   90.00
_cell.angle_beta   90.00
_cell.angle_gamma   90.00
#
_symmetry.space_group_name_H-M   'P 1'
#
loop_
_entity.id
_entity.type
_entity.pdbx_description
1 polymer ?
#
loop_
_entity_poly.entity_id
_entity_poly.type
_entity_poly.pdbx_seq_one_letter_code
_entity_poly.pdbx_strand_id
1 'polypeptide(L)'
;DEKRELPSLLLVRPLRGYGKPRKKVAALLEAEGFTECGVAETFMVRLHQSFEVDRSLTSSKFSAQLSAEATVAEAVQQICTLLKAAMLRNLPGVLDDIDSEFLHDFRVAVRRTRSLLSLLKNYLPLGEVRQFQDEFKWLGTVTGPVRDLDVYLLMTDQYRAMLPEELQSGLNSFFKVLESHRQRDLRRM
;
A
#
# COMPACT_ATOMS: atom_id res chain seq x y z
N ASP A 1 -22.71 14.70 -16.34
CA ASP A 1 -21.40 14.14 -16.75
C ASP A 1 -20.52 15.27 -17.28
N GLU A 2 -19.87 16.01 -16.39
CA GLU A 2 -18.82 16.97 -16.79
C GLU A 2 -17.55 16.17 -17.12
N LYS A 3 -17.20 16.11 -18.40
CA LYS A 3 -15.88 15.64 -18.81
C LYS A 3 -14.85 16.70 -18.45
N ARG A 4 -14.04 16.47 -17.44
CA ARG A 4 -12.89 17.31 -17.10
C ARG A 4 -11.67 16.78 -17.84
N GLU A 5 -11.04 17.62 -18.63
CA GLU A 5 -9.76 17.29 -19.27
C GLU A 5 -8.65 17.28 -18.23
N LEU A 6 -7.98 16.15 -18.10
CA LEU A 6 -6.76 16.02 -17.29
C LEU A 6 -5.53 16.31 -18.17
N PRO A 7 -4.50 16.96 -17.63
CA PRO A 7 -3.25 17.12 -18.35
C PRO A 7 -2.64 15.77 -18.67
N SER A 8 -2.11 15.62 -19.87
CA SER A 8 -1.37 14.42 -20.27
C SER A 8 -0.09 14.30 -19.43
N LEU A 9 0.15 13.15 -18.85
CA LEU A 9 1.33 12.87 -18.05
C LEU A 9 2.16 11.76 -18.69
N LEU A 10 3.45 12.01 -18.80
CA LEU A 10 4.42 11.04 -19.29
C LEU A 10 5.33 10.60 -18.15
N LEU A 11 5.27 9.31 -17.80
CA LEU A 11 6.12 8.74 -16.77
C LEU A 11 7.37 8.11 -17.39
N VAL A 12 8.53 8.72 -17.13
CA VAL A 12 9.83 8.17 -17.55
C VAL A 12 10.46 7.44 -16.35
N ARG A 13 10.45 6.12 -16.38
CA ARG A 13 11.13 5.29 -15.36
C ARG A 13 12.54 4.92 -15.85
N PRO A 14 13.60 5.32 -15.14
CA PRO A 14 14.94 4.87 -15.49
C PRO A 14 15.07 3.37 -15.19
N LEU A 15 15.55 2.62 -16.15
CA LEU A 15 16.02 1.26 -15.88
C LEU A 15 17.31 1.32 -15.05
N ARG A 16 17.49 0.35 -14.18
CA ARG A 16 18.66 0.26 -13.28
C ARG A 16 19.95 0.28 -14.11
N GLY A 17 20.86 1.20 -13.82
CA GLY A 17 22.11 1.40 -14.58
C GLY A 17 22.03 2.42 -15.73
N TYR A 18 20.86 2.94 -16.09
CA TYR A 18 20.67 3.86 -17.21
C TYR A 18 20.42 5.32 -16.78
N GLY A 19 21.14 5.80 -15.78
CA GLY A 19 20.98 7.18 -15.28
C GLY A 19 21.40 8.28 -16.30
N LYS A 20 22.39 8.01 -17.18
CA LYS A 20 22.81 8.95 -18.23
C LYS A 20 21.76 9.10 -19.34
N PRO A 21 21.14 8.02 -19.88
CA PRO A 21 20.03 8.15 -20.81
C PRO A 21 18.83 8.89 -20.26
N ARG A 22 18.51 8.77 -18.95
CA ARG A 22 17.43 9.54 -18.32
C ARG A 22 17.57 11.04 -18.52
N LYS A 23 18.77 11.59 -18.29
CA LYS A 23 19.04 13.05 -18.47
C LYS A 23 18.83 13.50 -19.91
N LYS A 24 19.19 12.67 -20.90
CA LYS A 24 18.96 12.98 -22.32
C LYS A 24 17.46 12.97 -22.66
N VAL A 25 16.71 12.01 -22.16
CA VAL A 25 15.26 11.95 -22.37
C VAL A 25 14.56 13.12 -21.69
N ALA A 26 14.95 13.50 -20.46
CA ALA A 26 14.41 14.67 -19.77
C ALA A 26 14.64 15.96 -20.60
N ALA A 27 15.86 16.19 -21.11
CA ALA A 27 16.17 17.36 -21.93
C ALA A 27 15.38 17.39 -23.26
N LEU A 28 15.12 16.23 -23.88
CA LEU A 28 14.28 16.15 -25.08
C LEU A 28 12.83 16.49 -24.77
N LEU A 29 12.30 16.00 -23.64
CA LEU A 29 10.93 16.28 -23.22
C LEU A 29 10.74 17.75 -22.84
N GLU A 30 11.73 18.37 -22.20
CA GLU A 30 11.73 19.81 -21.92
C GLU A 30 11.71 20.64 -23.19
N ALA A 31 12.48 20.23 -24.23
CA ALA A 31 12.47 20.88 -25.52
C ALA A 31 11.13 20.77 -26.26
N GLU A 32 10.36 19.72 -26.00
CA GLU A 32 9.00 19.51 -26.53
C GLU A 32 7.90 20.14 -25.63
N GLY A 33 8.29 20.95 -24.63
CA GLY A 33 7.36 21.70 -23.80
C GLY A 33 6.83 20.95 -22.58
N PHE A 34 7.38 19.79 -22.25
CA PHE A 34 7.06 19.10 -21.00
C PHE A 34 7.82 19.72 -19.84
N THR A 35 7.17 19.88 -18.70
CA THR A 35 7.79 20.33 -17.45
C THR A 35 7.99 19.14 -16.52
N GLU A 36 9.22 19.00 -15.97
CA GLU A 36 9.48 18.00 -14.95
C GLU A 36 8.67 18.34 -13.69
N CYS A 37 7.81 17.44 -13.26
CA CYS A 37 7.08 17.56 -12.02
C CYS A 37 7.42 16.37 -11.11
N GLY A 38 7.47 16.59 -9.79
CA GLY A 38 7.62 15.53 -8.80
C GLY A 38 6.45 14.54 -8.94
N VAL A 39 6.77 13.33 -9.42
CA VAL A 39 5.85 12.45 -10.17
C VAL A 39 4.66 11.95 -9.36
N ALA A 40 4.85 11.59 -8.11
CA ALA A 40 3.75 11.02 -7.32
C ALA A 40 2.88 12.11 -6.69
N GLU A 41 3.50 13.15 -6.18
CA GLU A 41 2.83 14.17 -5.39
C GLU A 41 1.99 15.11 -6.25
N THR A 42 2.53 15.56 -7.38
CA THR A 42 1.81 16.51 -8.26
C THR A 42 0.68 15.86 -9.04
N PHE A 43 0.86 14.60 -9.48
CA PHE A 43 -0.20 13.83 -10.15
C PHE A 43 -1.34 13.52 -9.18
N MET A 44 -1.00 13.00 -8.00
CA MET A 44 -1.99 12.68 -6.99
C MET A 44 -2.71 13.93 -6.46
N VAL A 45 -1.99 15.05 -6.28
CA VAL A 45 -2.59 16.33 -5.89
C VAL A 45 -3.58 16.81 -6.94
N ARG A 46 -3.22 16.77 -8.22
CA ARG A 46 -4.12 17.20 -9.31
C ARG A 46 -5.29 16.25 -9.51
N LEU A 47 -5.07 14.94 -9.42
CA LEU A 47 -6.13 13.94 -9.45
C LEU A 47 -7.13 14.17 -8.31
N HIS A 48 -6.64 14.37 -7.10
CA HIS A 48 -7.48 14.66 -5.93
C HIS A 48 -8.26 15.96 -6.08
N GLN A 49 -7.64 17.03 -6.62
CA GLN A 49 -8.31 18.30 -6.87
C GLN A 49 -9.40 18.19 -7.96
N SER A 50 -9.17 17.33 -8.98
CA SER A 50 -10.11 17.14 -10.08
C SER A 50 -11.31 16.27 -9.71
N PHE A 51 -11.16 15.34 -8.78
CA PHE A 51 -12.19 14.36 -8.41
C PHE A 51 -12.71 14.50 -6.99
N GLU A 52 -12.32 15.55 -6.24
CA GLU A 52 -12.68 15.73 -4.82
C GLU A 52 -12.45 14.45 -3.97
N VAL A 53 -11.40 13.70 -4.31
CA VAL A 53 -11.07 12.47 -3.58
C VAL A 53 -10.58 12.84 -2.18
N ASP A 54 -11.30 12.39 -1.18
CA ASP A 54 -10.93 12.59 0.22
C ASP A 54 -9.57 11.95 0.53
N ARG A 55 -8.56 12.79 0.80
CA ARG A 55 -7.20 12.36 1.13
C ARG A 55 -7.11 11.55 2.42
N SER A 56 -8.08 11.69 3.33
CA SER A 56 -8.13 10.89 4.55
C SER A 56 -8.28 9.41 4.23
N LEU A 57 -8.77 9.13 3.04
CA LEU A 57 -9.08 7.79 2.58
C LEU A 57 -7.90 7.05 1.93
N THR A 58 -6.82 7.72 1.52
CA THR A 58 -5.63 7.10 0.88
C THR A 58 -4.47 6.89 1.86
N SER A 59 -4.57 7.44 3.06
CA SER A 59 -3.54 7.33 4.08
C SER A 59 -3.83 6.17 5.02
N SER A 60 -2.79 5.39 5.38
CA SER A 60 -2.83 4.46 6.51
C SER A 60 -3.07 5.17 7.86
N LYS A 61 -2.99 6.51 7.88
CA LYS A 61 -3.33 7.35 9.03
C LYS A 61 -4.85 7.42 9.18
N PHE A 62 -5.37 6.44 9.85
CA PHE A 62 -6.77 6.34 10.19
C PHE A 62 -7.12 7.36 11.29
N SER A 63 -8.05 8.25 11.03
CA SER A 63 -8.62 9.16 12.01
C SER A 63 -10.14 9.01 12.01
N ALA A 64 -10.70 8.43 13.04
CA ALA A 64 -12.14 8.42 13.27
C ALA A 64 -12.50 9.66 14.09
N GLN A 65 -13.33 10.55 13.54
CA GLN A 65 -13.93 11.65 14.31
C GLN A 65 -15.16 11.10 15.01
N LEU A 66 -14.98 10.72 16.27
CA LEU A 66 -16.08 10.24 17.11
C LEU A 66 -16.70 11.40 17.88
N SER A 67 -18.03 11.46 17.94
CA SER A 67 -18.71 12.39 18.85
C SER A 67 -18.46 11.98 20.31
N ALA A 68 -18.36 12.97 21.19
CA ALA A 68 -18.23 12.72 22.63
C ALA A 68 -19.47 12.06 23.22
N GLU A 69 -20.62 12.22 22.58
CA GLU A 69 -21.91 11.64 22.98
C GLU A 69 -22.17 10.27 22.32
N ALA A 70 -21.28 9.82 21.43
CA ALA A 70 -21.48 8.54 20.72
C ALA A 70 -21.44 7.36 21.72
N THR A 71 -22.37 6.46 21.57
CA THR A 71 -22.35 5.18 22.29
C THR A 71 -21.19 4.31 21.80
N VAL A 72 -20.77 3.36 22.61
CA VAL A 72 -19.74 2.38 22.21
C VAL A 72 -20.12 1.67 20.91
N ALA A 73 -21.40 1.29 20.76
CA ALA A 73 -21.89 0.61 19.56
C ALA A 73 -21.75 1.47 18.30
N GLU A 74 -22.12 2.74 18.36
CA GLU A 74 -21.97 3.69 17.24
C GLU A 74 -20.51 3.94 16.89
N ALA A 75 -19.66 4.13 17.90
CA ALA A 75 -18.21 4.29 17.70
C ALA A 75 -17.60 3.05 17.02
N VAL A 76 -17.95 1.85 17.46
CA VAL A 76 -17.50 0.59 16.87
C VAL A 76 -17.97 0.45 15.43
N GLN A 77 -19.25 0.73 15.17
CA GLN A 77 -19.81 0.67 13.82
C GLN A 77 -19.09 1.63 12.87
N GLN A 78 -18.83 2.86 13.32
CA GLN A 78 -18.12 3.85 12.54
C GLN A 78 -16.69 3.40 12.23
N ILE A 79 -15.95 2.93 13.25
CA ILE A 79 -14.57 2.43 13.08
C ILE A 79 -14.53 1.23 12.13
N CYS A 80 -15.44 0.26 12.30
CA CYS A 80 -15.52 -0.92 11.43
C CYS A 80 -15.83 -0.53 9.98
N THR A 81 -16.72 0.44 9.76
CA THR A 81 -17.05 0.95 8.43
C THR A 81 -15.83 1.55 7.74
N LEU A 82 -15.05 2.37 8.45
CA LEU A 82 -13.84 2.98 7.93
C LEU A 82 -12.76 1.92 7.63
N LEU A 83 -12.57 0.95 8.52
CA LEU A 83 -11.60 -0.15 8.31
C LEU A 83 -11.99 -1.03 7.12
N LYS A 84 -13.28 -1.36 6.98
CA LYS A 84 -13.82 -2.07 5.82
C LYS A 84 -13.57 -1.29 4.53
N ALA A 85 -13.86 0.01 4.52
CA ALA A 85 -13.62 0.87 3.36
C ALA A 85 -12.12 0.91 2.98
N ALA A 86 -11.22 0.95 3.96
CA ALA A 86 -9.77 0.89 3.72
C ALA A 86 -9.36 -0.46 3.11
N MET A 87 -9.88 -1.58 3.61
CA MET A 87 -9.61 -2.91 3.02
C MET A 87 -10.09 -3.01 1.58
N LEU A 88 -11.35 -2.64 1.33
CA LEU A 88 -11.96 -2.73 -0.02
C LEU A 88 -11.26 -1.85 -1.04
N ARG A 89 -10.76 -0.68 -0.63
CA ARG A 89 -10.03 0.23 -1.52
C ARG A 89 -8.65 -0.32 -1.91
N ASN A 90 -7.96 -0.95 -0.98
CA ASN A 90 -6.63 -1.49 -1.26
C ASN A 90 -6.69 -2.84 -1.98
N LEU A 91 -7.80 -3.57 -1.87
CA LEU A 91 -7.93 -4.92 -2.40
C LEU A 91 -7.61 -5.05 -3.90
N PRO A 92 -8.10 -4.17 -4.81
CA PRO A 92 -7.71 -4.27 -6.22
C PRO A 92 -6.20 -4.17 -6.43
N GLY A 93 -5.54 -3.21 -5.77
CA GLY A 93 -4.08 -3.05 -5.87
C GLY A 93 -3.30 -4.25 -5.30
N VAL A 94 -3.87 -4.94 -4.31
CA VAL A 94 -3.31 -6.20 -3.78
C VAL A 94 -3.46 -7.33 -4.80
N LEU A 95 -4.64 -7.50 -5.41
CA LEU A 95 -4.91 -8.58 -6.36
C LEU A 95 -4.12 -8.42 -7.66
N ASP A 96 -3.96 -7.19 -8.12
CA ASP A 96 -3.23 -6.86 -9.35
C ASP A 96 -1.71 -6.67 -9.11
N ASP A 97 -1.24 -6.84 -7.87
CA ASP A 97 0.18 -6.66 -7.47
C ASP A 97 0.78 -5.34 -7.97
N ILE A 98 0.02 -4.23 -7.83
CA ILE A 98 0.42 -2.93 -8.37
C ILE A 98 1.60 -2.36 -7.59
N ASP A 99 1.51 -2.38 -6.24
CA ASP A 99 2.54 -1.88 -5.32
C ASP A 99 2.38 -2.55 -3.95
N SER A 100 3.50 -2.80 -3.27
CA SER A 100 3.53 -3.41 -1.94
C SER A 100 2.82 -2.60 -0.85
N GLU A 101 2.62 -1.29 -1.06
CA GLU A 101 1.91 -0.43 -0.12
C GLU A 101 0.41 -0.74 -0.07
N PHE A 102 -0.22 -1.19 -1.17
CA PHE A 102 -1.60 -1.68 -1.13
C PHE A 102 -1.77 -2.84 -0.16
N LEU A 103 -0.85 -3.81 -0.22
CA LEU A 103 -0.84 -4.94 0.71
C LEU A 103 -0.54 -4.48 2.14
N HIS A 104 0.37 -3.53 2.33
CA HIS A 104 0.65 -2.94 3.63
C HIS A 104 -0.59 -2.34 4.26
N ASP A 105 -1.28 -1.46 3.56
CA ASP A 105 -2.45 -0.73 4.07
C ASP A 105 -3.64 -1.66 4.29
N PHE A 106 -3.85 -2.63 3.40
CA PHE A 106 -4.83 -3.70 3.61
C PHE A 106 -4.56 -4.45 4.92
N ARG A 107 -3.32 -4.89 5.15
CA ARG A 107 -2.92 -5.61 6.36
C ARG A 107 -2.99 -4.77 7.63
N VAL A 108 -2.72 -3.46 7.53
CA VAL A 108 -2.91 -2.52 8.65
C VAL A 108 -4.39 -2.47 9.04
N ALA A 109 -5.30 -2.38 8.08
CA ALA A 109 -6.75 -2.39 8.33
C ALA A 109 -7.20 -3.73 8.95
N VAL A 110 -6.77 -4.87 8.41
CA VAL A 110 -7.02 -6.22 8.96
C VAL A 110 -6.54 -6.33 10.41
N ARG A 111 -5.32 -5.90 10.71
CA ARG A 111 -4.76 -5.96 12.07
C ARG A 111 -5.55 -5.08 13.04
N ARG A 112 -5.91 -3.85 12.64
CA ARG A 112 -6.72 -2.95 13.47
C ARG A 112 -8.10 -3.52 13.75
N THR A 113 -8.75 -4.15 12.76
CA THR A 113 -10.03 -4.83 12.96
C THR A 113 -9.91 -5.96 13.98
N ARG A 114 -8.86 -6.80 13.87
CA ARG A 114 -8.61 -7.86 14.87
C ARG A 114 -8.40 -7.32 16.27
N SER A 115 -7.64 -6.22 16.40
CA SER A 115 -7.44 -5.57 17.71
C SER A 115 -8.75 -5.03 18.28
N LEU A 116 -9.57 -4.38 17.46
CA LEU A 116 -10.89 -3.87 17.85
C LEU A 116 -11.81 -5.00 18.34
N LEU A 117 -11.93 -6.08 17.56
CA LEU A 117 -12.74 -7.25 17.94
C LEU A 117 -12.24 -7.90 19.23
N SER A 118 -10.92 -7.92 19.46
CA SER A 118 -10.36 -8.46 20.71
C SER A 118 -10.66 -7.59 21.92
N LEU A 119 -10.61 -6.27 21.78
CA LEU A 119 -10.93 -5.32 22.85
C LEU A 119 -12.41 -5.37 23.22
N LEU A 120 -13.28 -5.58 22.25
CA LEU A 120 -14.73 -5.49 22.41
C LEU A 120 -15.43 -6.85 22.59
N LYS A 121 -14.68 -7.92 22.74
CA LYS A 121 -15.22 -9.28 22.87
C LYS A 121 -16.25 -9.45 23.99
N ASN A 122 -16.18 -8.62 25.05
CA ASN A 122 -17.11 -8.67 26.18
C ASN A 122 -18.35 -7.80 25.96
N TYR A 123 -18.40 -6.98 24.91
CA TYR A 123 -19.47 -6.04 24.62
C TYR A 123 -20.29 -6.42 23.37
N LEU A 124 -19.84 -7.43 22.63
CA LEU A 124 -20.45 -7.92 21.40
C LEU A 124 -20.90 -9.38 21.55
N PRO A 125 -21.85 -9.85 20.72
CA PRO A 125 -22.26 -11.26 20.73
C PRO A 125 -21.08 -12.21 20.46
N LEU A 126 -20.76 -13.07 21.43
CA LEU A 126 -19.52 -13.88 21.41
C LEU A 126 -19.41 -14.81 20.20
N GLY A 127 -20.52 -15.35 19.68
CA GLY A 127 -20.50 -16.24 18.52
C GLY A 127 -20.00 -15.55 17.27
N GLU A 128 -20.55 -14.39 16.96
CA GLU A 128 -20.19 -13.61 15.77
C GLU A 128 -18.75 -13.06 15.87
N VAL A 129 -18.37 -12.59 17.08
CA VAL A 129 -17.01 -12.05 17.29
C VAL A 129 -15.96 -13.12 17.03
N ARG A 130 -16.16 -14.35 17.48
CA ARG A 130 -15.21 -15.46 17.24
C ARG A 130 -15.07 -15.78 15.77
N GLN A 131 -16.20 -15.86 15.05
CA GLN A 131 -16.17 -16.10 13.62
C GLN A 131 -15.35 -15.03 12.89
N PHE A 132 -15.62 -13.74 13.12
CA PHE A 132 -14.85 -12.65 12.50
C PHE A 132 -13.38 -12.66 12.92
N GLN A 133 -13.07 -12.98 14.19
CA GLN A 133 -11.69 -13.10 14.63
C GLN A 133 -10.92 -14.17 13.84
N ASP A 134 -11.54 -15.32 13.58
CA ASP A 134 -10.93 -16.42 12.84
C ASP A 134 -10.76 -16.05 11.35
N GLU A 135 -11.76 -15.42 10.73
CA GLU A 135 -11.68 -14.95 9.34
C GLU A 135 -10.59 -13.88 9.16
N PHE A 136 -10.52 -12.88 10.03
CA PHE A 136 -9.47 -11.86 9.98
C PHE A 136 -8.09 -12.42 10.37
N LYS A 137 -8.02 -13.45 11.20
CA LYS A 137 -6.77 -14.18 11.46
C LYS A 137 -6.30 -14.90 10.20
N TRP A 138 -7.21 -15.56 9.49
CA TRP A 138 -6.93 -16.21 8.21
C TRP A 138 -6.39 -15.22 7.19
N LEU A 139 -7.03 -14.06 6.99
CA LEU A 139 -6.54 -13.00 6.11
C LEU A 139 -5.10 -12.58 6.48
N GLY A 140 -4.82 -12.41 7.77
CA GLY A 140 -3.47 -12.09 8.24
C GLY A 140 -2.45 -13.18 7.93
N THR A 141 -2.85 -14.45 7.99
CA THR A 141 -2.00 -15.60 7.71
C THR A 141 -1.71 -15.74 6.21
N VAL A 142 -2.73 -15.59 5.37
CA VAL A 142 -2.59 -15.72 3.91
C VAL A 142 -1.74 -14.59 3.33
N THR A 143 -1.92 -13.36 3.81
CA THR A 143 -1.22 -12.19 3.29
C THR A 143 0.15 -11.95 3.95
N GLY A 144 0.46 -12.66 5.04
CA GLY A 144 1.70 -12.49 5.81
C GLY A 144 2.97 -12.72 5.02
N PRO A 145 3.13 -13.92 4.44
CA PRO A 145 4.37 -14.29 3.75
C PRO A 145 4.75 -13.32 2.63
N VAL A 146 3.77 -12.85 1.85
CA VAL A 146 4.02 -11.89 0.76
C VAL A 146 4.54 -10.57 1.34
N ARG A 147 3.89 -10.03 2.39
CA ARG A 147 4.33 -8.75 3.00
C ARG A 147 5.70 -8.85 3.66
N ASP A 148 6.03 -9.96 4.29
CA ASP A 148 7.33 -10.15 4.91
C ASP A 148 8.44 -10.12 3.85
N LEU A 149 8.20 -10.75 2.69
CA LEU A 149 9.11 -10.70 1.54
C LEU A 149 9.19 -9.31 0.91
N ASP A 150 8.07 -8.57 0.82
CA ASP A 150 8.05 -7.17 0.36
C ASP A 150 8.99 -6.30 1.19
N VAL A 151 8.93 -6.43 2.53
CA VAL A 151 9.80 -5.66 3.43
C VAL A 151 11.28 -5.95 3.17
N TYR A 152 11.65 -7.22 3.01
CA TYR A 152 13.03 -7.58 2.69
C TYR A 152 13.49 -7.04 1.34
N LEU A 153 12.63 -7.11 0.32
CA LEU A 153 12.95 -6.63 -1.02
C LEU A 153 13.07 -5.10 -1.09
N LEU A 154 12.22 -4.37 -0.35
CA LEU A 154 12.30 -2.91 -0.23
C LEU A 154 13.61 -2.45 0.44
N MET A 155 14.17 -3.25 1.35
CA MET A 155 15.40 -2.93 2.07
C MET A 155 16.68 -3.41 1.36
N THR A 156 16.60 -3.89 0.13
CA THR A 156 17.73 -4.47 -0.63
C THR A 156 18.96 -3.58 -0.62
N ASP A 157 18.81 -2.29 -0.89
CA ASP A 157 19.95 -1.37 -0.96
C ASP A 157 20.56 -1.11 0.43
N GLN A 158 19.76 -1.13 1.47
CA GLN A 158 20.25 -1.02 2.86
C GLN A 158 21.07 -2.24 3.25
N TYR A 159 20.60 -3.45 2.92
CA TYR A 159 21.35 -4.68 3.18
C TYR A 159 22.67 -4.73 2.40
N ARG A 160 22.67 -4.23 1.16
CA ARG A 160 23.92 -4.12 0.38
C ARG A 160 24.91 -3.17 1.03
N ALA A 161 24.45 -2.02 1.51
CA ALA A 161 25.29 -1.02 2.17
C ALA A 161 25.91 -1.50 3.50
N MET A 162 25.36 -2.55 4.11
CA MET A 162 25.92 -3.18 5.33
C MET A 162 27.10 -4.11 5.07
N LEU A 163 27.34 -4.50 3.81
CA LEU A 163 28.41 -5.43 3.43
C LEU A 163 29.58 -4.71 2.74
N PRO A 164 30.81 -5.21 2.92
CA PRO A 164 31.94 -4.82 2.10
C PRO A 164 31.63 -4.97 0.61
N GLU A 165 32.21 -4.10 -0.22
CA GLU A 165 31.87 -3.99 -1.65
C GLU A 165 32.07 -5.32 -2.39
N GLU A 166 33.13 -6.08 -2.01
CA GLU A 166 33.46 -7.37 -2.61
C GLU A 166 32.37 -8.43 -2.39
N LEU A 167 31.59 -8.32 -1.30
CA LEU A 167 30.54 -9.30 -0.94
C LEU A 167 29.15 -8.91 -1.45
N GLN A 168 28.95 -7.66 -1.89
CA GLN A 168 27.64 -7.16 -2.31
C GLN A 168 27.06 -7.93 -3.50
N SER A 169 27.92 -8.38 -4.41
CA SER A 169 27.50 -9.16 -5.59
C SER A 169 26.85 -10.50 -5.22
N GLY A 170 27.28 -11.11 -4.11
CA GLY A 170 26.72 -12.37 -3.60
C GLY A 170 25.24 -12.27 -3.20
N LEU A 171 24.77 -11.09 -2.78
CA LEU A 171 23.37 -10.85 -2.44
C LEU A 171 22.42 -10.93 -3.65
N ASN A 172 22.91 -10.80 -4.88
CA ASN A 172 22.05 -10.80 -6.06
C ASN A 172 21.29 -12.13 -6.20
N SER A 173 21.96 -13.25 -5.94
CA SER A 173 21.33 -14.58 -5.98
C SER A 173 20.32 -14.75 -4.86
N PHE A 174 20.62 -14.25 -3.68
CA PHE A 174 19.72 -14.28 -2.53
C PHE A 174 18.42 -13.49 -2.80
N PHE A 175 18.51 -12.26 -3.28
CA PHE A 175 17.31 -11.45 -3.57
C PHE A 175 16.48 -12.03 -4.72
N LYS A 176 17.09 -12.65 -5.73
CA LYS A 176 16.33 -13.39 -6.77
C LYS A 176 15.52 -14.55 -6.18
N VAL A 177 16.09 -15.26 -5.21
CA VAL A 177 15.35 -16.33 -4.50
C VAL A 177 14.19 -15.75 -3.71
N LEU A 178 14.38 -14.64 -2.96
CA LEU A 178 13.29 -13.97 -2.24
C LEU A 178 12.18 -13.51 -3.19
N GLU A 179 12.52 -12.92 -4.33
CA GLU A 179 11.56 -12.49 -5.34
C GLU A 179 10.76 -13.68 -5.91
N SER A 180 11.41 -14.80 -6.19
CA SER A 180 10.77 -16.05 -6.63
C SER A 180 9.79 -16.59 -5.57
N HIS A 181 10.18 -16.53 -4.29
CA HIS A 181 9.30 -16.92 -3.18
C HIS A 181 8.11 -15.99 -3.07
N ARG A 182 8.32 -14.66 -3.18
CA ARG A 182 7.25 -13.66 -3.18
C ARG A 182 6.21 -13.95 -4.25
N GLN A 183 6.65 -14.19 -5.49
CA GLN A 183 5.77 -14.51 -6.61
C GLN A 183 5.00 -15.83 -6.42
N ARG A 184 5.63 -16.81 -5.79
CA ARG A 184 4.97 -18.08 -5.46
C ARG A 184 3.89 -17.89 -4.40
N ASP A 185 4.19 -17.13 -3.35
CA ASP A 185 3.28 -16.92 -2.21
C ASP A 185 2.13 -15.98 -2.61
N LEU A 186 2.38 -15.01 -3.48
CA LEU A 186 1.35 -14.17 -4.09
C LEU A 186 0.32 -14.99 -4.89
N ARG A 187 0.76 -15.99 -5.66
CA ARG A 187 -0.16 -16.89 -6.38
C ARG A 187 -0.98 -17.82 -5.49
N ARG A 188 -0.61 -17.97 -4.23
CA ARG A 188 -1.33 -18.79 -3.23
C ARG A 188 -2.26 -17.94 -2.35
N MET A 189 -2.07 -16.64 -2.36
CA MET A 189 -2.90 -15.67 -1.66
C MET A 189 -4.24 -15.49 -2.37
#